data_9ed1cba293c21a71d556dda7a205b6e7
#
_entry.id   9ed1cba293c21a71d556dda7a205b6e7
#
_cell.length_a   1.000
_cell.length_b   1.000
_cell.length_c   1.000
_cell.angle_alpha   90.00
_cell.angle_beta   90.00
_cell.angle_gamma   90.00
#
_symmetry.space_group_name_H-M   'P 1'
#
loop_
_entity.id
_entity.type
_entity.pdbx_description
1 polymer ?
#
loop_
_entity_poly.entity_id
_entity_poly.type
_entity_poly.pdbx_seq_one_letter_code
_entity_poly.pdbx_strand_id
1 'polypeptide(L)'
;ESKARQVPIRIGVNFGSLPPVGAIGVTRGQHRHADGVNRLVKGADAAGEGETISVVDHMVATGLWEIQLLEDLDFDLIKISLKAYDVDTTVEAYRKLATMVPYPFHLGITEAGTARSGSIRSAIGMGVLLYDGIGDTIRVSLSDESKEEVEVGYEILKALDLRKKGVQMVACP
;
A
#
# COMPACT_ATOMS: atom_id res chain seq x y z
N GLU A 1 -8.57 18.50 -14.04
CA GLU A 1 -7.40 18.48 -14.95
C GLU A 1 -6.93 17.07 -15.27
N SER A 2 -6.67 16.22 -14.27
CA SER A 2 -6.20 14.82 -14.48
C SER A 2 -7.18 13.99 -15.34
N LYS A 3 -8.48 14.10 -15.09
CA LYS A 3 -9.53 13.44 -15.90
C LYS A 3 -9.46 13.85 -17.38
N ALA A 4 -9.36 15.13 -17.66
CA ALA A 4 -9.29 15.64 -19.03
C ALA A 4 -8.00 15.24 -19.77
N ARG A 5 -6.91 15.02 -19.04
CA ARG A 5 -5.60 14.62 -19.59
C ARG A 5 -5.33 13.11 -19.52
N GLN A 6 -6.24 12.32 -18.96
CA GLN A 6 -6.08 10.88 -18.72
C GLN A 6 -4.80 10.55 -17.92
N VAL A 7 -4.49 11.37 -16.91
CA VAL A 7 -3.32 11.19 -16.05
C VAL A 7 -3.73 10.44 -14.78
N PRO A 8 -3.16 9.26 -14.49
CA PRO A 8 -3.46 8.50 -13.27
C PRO A 8 -3.10 9.26 -12.00
N ILE A 9 -3.93 9.12 -10.96
CA ILE A 9 -3.68 9.63 -9.61
C ILE A 9 -3.28 8.48 -8.72
N ARG A 10 -2.19 8.66 -7.95
CA ARG A 10 -1.82 7.73 -6.89
C ARG A 10 -2.33 8.21 -5.55
N ILE A 11 -3.22 7.45 -4.95
CA ILE A 11 -3.59 7.54 -3.54
C ILE A 11 -2.43 7.00 -2.71
N GLY A 12 -2.06 7.70 -1.66
CA GLY A 12 -0.93 7.34 -0.80
C GLY A 12 -1.26 7.40 0.66
N VAL A 13 -1.71 6.30 1.22
CA VAL A 13 -1.88 6.14 2.68
C VAL A 13 -0.53 5.81 3.31
N ASN A 14 -0.13 6.58 4.29
CA ASN A 14 1.08 6.34 5.07
C ASN A 14 0.71 6.28 6.55
N PHE A 15 1.17 5.24 7.24
CA PHE A 15 0.92 5.03 8.67
C PHE A 15 1.24 6.27 9.52
N GLY A 16 2.36 6.93 9.26
CA GLY A 16 2.79 8.13 10.02
C GLY A 16 1.92 9.38 9.82
N SER A 17 0.95 9.35 8.89
CA SER A 17 0.09 10.50 8.57
C SER A 17 -1.38 10.12 8.41
N LEU A 18 -1.83 9.08 9.11
CA LEU A 18 -3.24 8.68 9.10
C LEU A 18 -4.12 9.80 9.67
N PRO A 19 -5.26 10.11 9.01
CA PRO A 19 -6.23 11.04 9.57
C PRO A 19 -6.86 10.48 10.83
N PRO A 20 -7.36 11.32 11.77
CA PRO A 20 -8.17 10.83 12.87
C PRO A 20 -9.34 9.99 12.38
N VAL A 21 -9.67 8.89 13.05
CA VAL A 21 -10.76 7.98 12.65
C VAL A 21 -12.08 8.73 12.39
N GLY A 22 -12.40 9.70 13.23
CA GLY A 22 -13.61 10.53 13.06
C GLY A 22 -13.57 11.49 11.87
N ALA A 23 -12.41 11.69 11.23
CA ALA A 23 -12.27 12.49 10.01
C ALA A 23 -12.41 11.64 8.75
N ILE A 24 -12.34 10.32 8.87
CA ILE A 24 -12.66 9.40 7.78
C ILE A 24 -14.17 9.52 7.56
N GLY A 25 -14.55 10.35 6.58
CA GLY A 25 -15.93 10.76 6.41
C GLY A 25 -16.85 9.59 6.12
N VAL A 26 -17.87 9.42 6.94
CA VAL A 26 -19.07 8.70 6.55
C VAL A 26 -19.77 9.57 5.51
N THR A 27 -19.45 9.36 4.25
CA THR A 27 -20.15 10.06 3.17
C THR A 27 -21.62 9.66 3.18
N ARG A 28 -22.48 10.66 3.20
CA ARG A 28 -23.92 10.47 3.09
C ARG A 28 -24.25 10.14 1.63
N GLY A 29 -24.41 8.87 1.31
CA GLY A 29 -24.81 8.45 -0.03
C GLY A 29 -24.62 6.96 -0.28
N GLN A 30 -25.15 6.48 -1.40
CA GLN A 30 -24.96 5.11 -1.87
C GLN A 30 -23.60 4.98 -2.56
N HIS A 31 -22.52 5.09 -1.79
CA HIS A 31 -21.17 4.95 -2.32
C HIS A 31 -20.73 3.49 -2.29
N ARG A 32 -20.03 3.06 -3.35
CA ARG A 32 -19.58 1.66 -3.54
C ARG A 32 -18.80 1.11 -2.34
N HIS A 33 -17.99 1.95 -1.67
CA HIS A 33 -17.12 1.54 -0.56
C HIS A 33 -17.64 1.94 0.83
N ALA A 34 -18.77 2.67 0.91
CA ALA A 34 -19.31 3.15 2.19
C ALA A 34 -19.52 2.04 3.22
N ASP A 35 -20.05 0.90 2.80
CA ASP A 35 -20.27 -0.25 3.68
C ASP A 35 -18.95 -0.86 4.18
N GLY A 36 -17.91 -0.87 3.33
CA GLY A 36 -16.57 -1.32 3.69
C GLY A 36 -15.95 -0.40 4.75
N VAL A 37 -15.93 0.91 4.47
CA VAL A 37 -15.42 1.92 5.41
C VAL A 37 -16.19 1.87 6.73
N ASN A 38 -17.51 1.90 6.69
CA ASN A 38 -18.37 1.83 7.88
C ASN A 38 -18.15 0.57 8.71
N ARG A 39 -17.92 -0.58 8.06
CA ARG A 39 -17.67 -1.85 8.75
C ARG A 39 -16.35 -1.83 9.50
N LEU A 40 -15.31 -1.27 8.89
CA LEU A 40 -13.98 -1.16 9.50
C LEU A 40 -13.96 -0.14 10.65
N VAL A 41 -14.60 1.01 10.46
CA VAL A 41 -14.67 2.09 11.47
C VAL A 41 -15.64 1.72 12.59
N LYS A 42 -16.83 1.20 12.30
CA LYS A 42 -17.83 0.81 13.30
C LYS A 42 -17.47 -0.48 14.04
N GLY A 43 -16.62 -1.32 13.49
CA GLY A 43 -16.05 -2.44 14.24
C GLY A 43 -15.32 -1.97 15.49
N ALA A 44 -14.73 -0.77 15.46
CA ALA A 44 -14.14 -0.12 16.63
C ALA A 44 -15.19 0.38 17.65
N ASP A 45 -16.31 0.91 17.14
CA ASP A 45 -17.39 1.44 18.01
C ASP A 45 -18.22 0.31 18.67
N ALA A 46 -18.30 -0.87 18.03
CA ALA A 46 -19.06 -2.01 18.53
C ALA A 46 -18.32 -2.84 19.59
N ALA A 47 -17.03 -2.67 19.71
CA ALA A 47 -16.17 -3.43 20.62
C ALA A 47 -16.15 -2.92 22.07
N GLY A 48 -16.91 -1.87 22.40
CA GLY A 48 -17.03 -1.31 23.75
C GLY A 48 -16.03 -0.19 24.05
N GLU A 49 -16.27 0.55 25.12
CA GLU A 49 -15.42 1.66 25.55
C GLU A 49 -13.97 1.18 25.78
N GLY A 50 -13.08 1.47 24.84
CA GLY A 50 -11.64 1.22 24.97
C GLY A 50 -10.98 0.41 23.85
N GLU A 51 -11.71 -0.19 22.93
CA GLU A 51 -11.13 -0.92 21.80
C GLU A 51 -10.89 0.04 20.62
N THR A 52 -9.61 0.32 20.36
CA THR A 52 -9.18 1.14 19.21
C THR A 52 -9.20 0.31 17.94
N ILE A 53 -9.62 0.91 16.82
CA ILE A 53 -9.48 0.33 15.50
C ILE A 53 -8.04 -0.16 15.27
N SER A 54 -7.88 -1.35 14.69
CA SER A 54 -6.54 -1.83 14.37
C SER A 54 -5.86 -0.89 13.35
N VAL A 55 -4.53 -0.79 13.42
CA VAL A 55 -3.76 0.02 12.46
C VAL A 55 -4.03 -0.41 11.02
N VAL A 56 -4.11 -1.70 10.77
CA VAL A 56 -4.43 -2.27 9.45
C VAL A 56 -5.81 -1.79 8.98
N ASP A 57 -6.82 -1.88 9.83
CA ASP A 57 -8.18 -1.44 9.50
C ASP A 57 -8.27 0.05 9.25
N HIS A 58 -7.54 0.83 10.05
CA HIS A 58 -7.46 2.27 9.87
C HIS A 58 -6.82 2.65 8.52
N MET A 59 -5.73 1.99 8.14
CA MET A 59 -5.07 2.20 6.84
C MET A 59 -6.00 1.81 5.69
N VAL A 60 -6.67 0.67 5.79
CA VAL A 60 -7.60 0.19 4.75
C VAL A 60 -8.81 1.10 4.64
N ALA A 61 -9.42 1.50 5.77
CA ALA A 61 -10.55 2.42 5.78
C ALA A 61 -10.19 3.79 5.16
N THR A 62 -9.01 4.32 5.48
CA THR A 62 -8.48 5.56 4.88
C THR A 62 -8.33 5.40 3.36
N GLY A 63 -7.74 4.31 2.90
CA GLY A 63 -7.58 4.03 1.48
C GLY A 63 -8.91 3.94 0.73
N LEU A 64 -9.88 3.21 1.28
CA LEU A 64 -11.24 3.11 0.72
C LEU A 64 -11.94 4.47 0.66
N TRP A 65 -11.79 5.28 1.70
CA TRP A 65 -12.36 6.62 1.74
C TRP A 65 -11.75 7.55 0.67
N GLU A 66 -10.43 7.55 0.49
CA GLU A 66 -9.76 8.32 -0.55
C GLU A 66 -10.13 7.84 -1.97
N ILE A 67 -10.26 6.52 -2.18
CA ILE A 67 -10.76 5.95 -3.44
C ILE A 67 -12.16 6.49 -3.74
N GLN A 68 -13.04 6.43 -2.76
CA GLN A 68 -14.41 6.90 -2.88
C GLN A 68 -14.48 8.38 -3.31
N LEU A 69 -13.63 9.25 -2.74
CA LEU A 69 -13.59 10.67 -3.14
C LEU A 69 -13.27 10.86 -4.62
N LEU A 70 -12.45 10.00 -5.22
CA LEU A 70 -12.14 10.04 -6.65
C LEU A 70 -13.26 9.42 -7.50
N GLU A 71 -13.84 8.32 -7.06
CA GLU A 71 -14.97 7.68 -7.73
C GLU A 71 -16.23 8.59 -7.75
N ASP A 72 -16.45 9.38 -6.70
CA ASP A 72 -17.53 10.37 -6.64
C ASP A 72 -17.35 11.49 -7.67
N LEU A 73 -16.12 11.72 -8.12
CA LEU A 73 -15.80 12.62 -9.22
C LEU A 73 -15.80 11.90 -10.58
N ASP A 74 -16.30 10.66 -10.63
CA ASP A 74 -16.29 9.80 -11.81
C ASP A 74 -14.88 9.66 -12.40
N PHE A 75 -13.89 9.36 -11.51
CA PHE A 75 -12.48 9.18 -11.84
C PHE A 75 -12.00 7.82 -11.37
N ASP A 76 -11.56 6.97 -12.29
CA ASP A 76 -11.17 5.57 -12.09
C ASP A 76 -9.70 5.25 -12.41
N LEU A 77 -8.94 6.23 -12.93
CA LEU A 77 -7.51 6.08 -13.18
C LEU A 77 -6.73 6.21 -11.86
N ILE A 78 -6.96 5.27 -10.96
CA ILE A 78 -6.45 5.27 -9.60
C ILE A 78 -5.34 4.22 -9.46
N LYS A 79 -4.29 4.55 -8.73
CA LYS A 79 -3.28 3.63 -8.21
C LYS A 79 -3.14 3.85 -6.71
N ILE A 80 -2.94 2.78 -5.93
CA ILE A 80 -3.00 2.86 -4.47
C ILE A 80 -1.68 2.43 -3.86
N SER A 81 -1.29 3.13 -2.80
CA SER A 81 -0.20 2.69 -1.91
C SER A 81 -0.61 2.78 -0.46
N LEU A 82 -0.38 1.68 0.29
CA LEU A 82 -0.53 1.60 1.73
C LEU A 82 0.84 1.31 2.33
N LYS A 83 1.47 2.28 2.95
CA LYS A 83 2.84 2.14 3.43
C LYS A 83 2.92 2.32 4.93
N ALA A 84 3.53 1.35 5.60
CA ALA A 84 3.96 1.45 6.98
C ALA A 84 5.45 1.17 7.09
N TYR A 85 6.02 1.48 8.23
CA TYR A 85 7.38 1.09 8.61
C TYR A 85 7.46 -0.42 8.85
N ASP A 86 6.44 -0.98 9.42
CA ASP A 86 6.32 -2.37 9.82
C ASP A 86 5.87 -3.25 8.65
N VAL A 87 6.56 -4.38 8.48
CA VAL A 87 6.32 -5.30 7.36
C VAL A 87 4.96 -5.98 7.49
N ASP A 88 4.64 -6.47 8.69
CA ASP A 88 3.41 -7.21 8.94
C ASP A 88 2.19 -6.32 8.67
N THR A 89 2.18 -5.13 9.25
CA THR A 89 1.12 -4.13 9.02
C THR A 89 0.95 -3.80 7.54
N THR A 90 2.07 -3.60 6.82
CA THR A 90 2.05 -3.31 5.38
C THR A 90 1.44 -4.48 4.59
N VAL A 91 1.92 -5.69 4.83
CA VAL A 91 1.45 -6.90 4.12
C VAL A 91 -0.03 -7.14 4.37
N GLU A 92 -0.48 -7.08 5.62
CA GLU A 92 -1.88 -7.29 5.98
C GLU A 92 -2.80 -6.22 5.38
N ALA A 93 -2.39 -4.95 5.41
CA ALA A 93 -3.18 -3.86 4.82
C ALA A 93 -3.37 -4.04 3.31
N TYR A 94 -2.31 -4.38 2.56
CA TYR A 94 -2.43 -4.65 1.13
C TYR A 94 -3.26 -5.89 0.83
N ARG A 95 -3.04 -7.01 1.53
CA ARG A 95 -3.85 -8.22 1.38
C ARG A 95 -5.33 -7.94 1.59
N LYS A 96 -5.65 -7.21 2.65
CA LYS A 96 -7.03 -6.86 2.98
C LYS A 96 -7.64 -5.95 1.92
N LEU A 97 -6.96 -4.88 1.50
CA LEU A 97 -7.48 -3.95 0.50
C LEU A 97 -7.59 -4.60 -0.89
N ALA A 98 -6.69 -5.52 -1.24
CA ALA A 98 -6.70 -6.22 -2.53
C ALA A 98 -7.95 -7.07 -2.75
N THR A 99 -8.63 -7.50 -1.68
CA THR A 99 -9.91 -8.20 -1.79
C THR A 99 -11.12 -7.27 -1.96
N MET A 100 -10.92 -5.96 -1.83
CA MET A 100 -12.02 -4.98 -1.77
C MET A 100 -12.08 -4.05 -2.98
N VAL A 101 -10.95 -3.90 -3.73
CA VAL A 101 -10.86 -2.95 -4.84
C VAL A 101 -10.13 -3.56 -6.04
N PRO A 102 -10.49 -3.17 -7.29
CA PRO A 102 -9.87 -3.67 -8.50
C PRO A 102 -8.69 -2.80 -9.00
N TYR A 103 -8.19 -1.89 -8.19
CA TYR A 103 -7.16 -0.91 -8.59
C TYR A 103 -5.74 -1.43 -8.43
N PRO A 104 -4.81 -1.01 -9.31
CA PRO A 104 -3.41 -1.40 -9.20
C PRO A 104 -2.74 -0.85 -7.95
N PHE A 105 -1.78 -1.62 -7.42
CA PHE A 105 -1.03 -1.30 -6.21
C PHE A 105 0.40 -0.85 -6.49
N HIS A 106 0.82 0.15 -5.73
CA HIS A 106 2.20 0.61 -5.68
C HIS A 106 2.83 0.23 -4.35
N LEU A 107 3.63 -0.83 -4.37
CA LEU A 107 4.23 -1.38 -3.15
C LEU A 107 5.45 -0.59 -2.68
N GLY A 108 5.70 -0.67 -1.40
CA GLY A 108 6.93 -0.16 -0.76
C GLY A 108 6.79 -0.14 0.75
N ILE A 109 7.93 -0.28 1.42
CA ILE A 109 8.04 -0.03 2.86
C ILE A 109 8.53 1.41 3.04
N THR A 110 7.90 2.17 3.92
CA THR A 110 8.36 3.52 4.26
C THR A 110 9.39 3.46 5.37
N GLU A 111 10.34 4.42 5.37
CA GLU A 111 11.36 4.51 6.43
C GLU A 111 12.10 3.19 6.69
N ALA A 112 12.41 2.46 5.61
CA ALA A 112 12.95 1.11 5.72
C ALA A 112 14.33 1.05 6.41
N GLY A 113 15.10 2.14 6.38
CA GLY A 113 16.38 2.27 7.08
C GLY A 113 17.59 2.35 6.16
N THR A 114 18.74 1.91 6.66
CA THR A 114 20.02 1.90 5.91
C THR A 114 19.95 0.95 4.70
N ALA A 115 20.89 1.08 3.76
CA ALA A 115 20.97 0.23 2.59
C ALA A 115 20.81 -1.26 2.94
N ARG A 116 21.52 -1.77 3.94
CA ARG A 116 21.45 -3.19 4.32
C ARG A 116 20.11 -3.56 4.98
N SER A 117 19.73 -2.89 6.06
CA SER A 117 18.50 -3.25 6.81
C SER A 117 17.24 -2.92 6.02
N GLY A 118 17.25 -1.81 5.30
CA GLY A 118 16.15 -1.38 4.46
C GLY A 118 15.92 -2.29 3.25
N SER A 119 17.00 -2.81 2.64
CA SER A 119 16.90 -3.77 1.54
C SER A 119 16.27 -5.08 2.01
N ILE A 120 16.69 -5.60 3.16
CA ILE A 120 16.13 -6.83 3.73
C ILE A 120 14.63 -6.63 4.04
N ARG A 121 14.29 -5.54 4.72
CA ARG A 121 12.90 -5.22 5.07
C ARG A 121 12.03 -5.04 3.83
N SER A 122 12.52 -4.31 2.83
CA SER A 122 11.84 -4.11 1.55
C SER A 122 11.68 -5.42 0.78
N ALA A 123 12.72 -6.27 0.76
CA ALA A 123 12.66 -7.56 0.08
C ALA A 123 11.63 -8.50 0.72
N ILE A 124 11.56 -8.54 2.06
CA ILE A 124 10.56 -9.35 2.76
C ILE A 124 9.16 -8.82 2.49
N GLY A 125 8.89 -7.54 2.76
CA GLY A 125 7.55 -6.98 2.65
C GLY A 125 7.00 -6.99 1.22
N MET A 126 7.78 -6.49 0.27
CA MET A 126 7.37 -6.51 -1.15
C MET A 126 7.42 -7.92 -1.73
N GLY A 127 8.39 -8.74 -1.31
CA GLY A 127 8.53 -10.12 -1.79
C GLY A 127 7.31 -10.97 -1.48
N VAL A 128 6.79 -10.90 -0.25
CA VAL A 128 5.57 -11.61 0.16
C VAL A 128 4.38 -11.17 -0.71
N LEU A 129 4.17 -9.86 -0.87
CA LEU A 129 3.05 -9.34 -1.65
C LEU A 129 3.15 -9.72 -3.14
N LEU A 130 4.34 -9.57 -3.74
CA LEU A 130 4.58 -9.94 -5.13
C LEU A 130 4.40 -11.45 -5.36
N TYR A 131 4.79 -12.28 -4.39
CA TYR A 131 4.56 -13.72 -4.44
C TYR A 131 3.07 -14.09 -4.38
N ASP A 132 2.27 -13.30 -3.64
CA ASP A 132 0.82 -13.43 -3.60
C ASP A 132 0.12 -12.87 -4.86
N GLY A 133 0.89 -12.32 -5.82
CA GLY A 133 0.33 -11.68 -7.02
C GLY A 133 -0.21 -10.26 -6.77
N ILE A 134 0.13 -9.64 -5.66
CA ILE A 134 -0.27 -8.29 -5.30
C ILE A 134 0.87 -7.31 -5.60
N GLY A 135 0.61 -6.31 -6.47
CA GLY A 135 1.54 -5.23 -6.78
C GLY A 135 1.87 -5.11 -8.26
N ASP A 136 1.78 -3.88 -8.76
CA ASP A 136 1.96 -3.52 -10.17
C ASP A 136 3.20 -2.65 -10.38
N THR A 137 3.54 -1.87 -9.36
CA THR A 137 4.75 -1.05 -9.31
C THR A 137 5.36 -1.10 -7.91
N ILE A 138 6.67 -0.92 -7.82
CA ILE A 138 7.39 -0.95 -6.55
C ILE A 138 8.23 0.31 -6.35
N ARG A 139 8.50 0.65 -5.09
CA ARG A 139 9.50 1.62 -4.67
C ARG A 139 10.24 1.09 -3.44
N VAL A 140 11.55 0.97 -3.55
CA VAL A 140 12.46 0.81 -2.41
C VAL A 140 12.74 2.19 -1.82
N SER A 141 12.85 2.31 -0.52
CA SER A 141 13.18 3.55 0.18
C SER A 141 14.30 3.29 1.17
N LEU A 142 15.48 3.84 0.90
CA LEU A 142 16.69 3.66 1.68
C LEU A 142 17.26 5.01 2.11
N SER A 143 17.98 5.03 3.23
CA SER A 143 18.84 6.15 3.61
C SER A 143 20.19 6.01 2.89
N ASP A 144 20.14 6.09 1.54
CA ASP A 144 21.29 5.92 0.64
C ASP A 144 21.03 6.63 -0.69
N GLU A 145 21.93 6.49 -1.67
CA GLU A 145 21.75 7.03 -3.02
C GLU A 145 20.55 6.38 -3.73
N SER A 146 19.82 7.17 -4.51
CA SER A 146 18.64 6.66 -5.27
C SER A 146 18.99 5.54 -6.25
N LYS A 147 20.25 5.44 -6.66
CA LYS A 147 20.74 4.35 -7.52
C LYS A 147 20.64 3.00 -6.80
N GLU A 148 21.01 2.94 -5.52
CA GLU A 148 20.92 1.74 -4.69
C GLU A 148 19.45 1.27 -4.55
N GLU A 149 18.52 2.20 -4.38
CA GLU A 149 17.08 1.88 -4.33
C GLU A 149 16.61 1.15 -5.61
N VAL A 150 17.09 1.61 -6.77
CA VAL A 150 16.76 1.00 -8.08
C VAL A 150 17.40 -0.37 -8.22
N GLU A 151 18.66 -0.53 -7.82
CA GLU A 151 19.38 -1.81 -7.88
C GLU A 151 18.71 -2.86 -6.99
N VAL A 152 18.41 -2.51 -5.73
CA VAL A 152 17.69 -3.37 -4.80
C VAL A 152 16.29 -3.74 -5.33
N GLY A 153 15.57 -2.79 -5.93
CA GLY A 153 14.28 -3.06 -6.55
C GLY A 153 14.38 -4.11 -7.67
N TYR A 154 15.40 -4.02 -8.52
CA TYR A 154 15.63 -5.03 -9.56
C TYR A 154 16.04 -6.39 -8.98
N GLU A 155 16.87 -6.43 -7.94
CA GLU A 155 17.26 -7.69 -7.30
C GLU A 155 16.06 -8.40 -6.65
N ILE A 156 15.13 -7.66 -6.03
CA ILE A 156 13.87 -8.22 -5.52
C ILE A 156 13.06 -8.86 -6.66
N LEU A 157 12.88 -8.15 -7.77
CA LEU A 157 12.12 -8.65 -8.91
C LEU A 157 12.80 -9.84 -9.60
N LYS A 158 14.14 -9.86 -9.65
CA LYS A 158 14.93 -10.98 -10.18
C LYS A 158 14.80 -12.22 -9.29
N ALA A 159 14.87 -12.05 -7.98
CA ALA A 159 14.73 -13.16 -7.03
C ALA A 159 13.39 -13.89 -7.12
N LEU A 160 12.36 -13.20 -7.66
CA LEU A 160 11.02 -13.74 -7.88
C LEU A 160 10.73 -14.09 -9.35
N ASP A 161 11.72 -14.07 -10.23
CA ASP A 161 11.59 -14.28 -11.69
C ASP A 161 10.60 -13.31 -12.41
N LEU A 162 10.26 -12.19 -11.75
CA LEU A 162 9.35 -11.18 -12.32
C LEU A 162 10.04 -10.25 -13.34
N ARG A 163 11.36 -10.09 -13.24
CA ARG A 163 12.17 -9.30 -14.18
C ARG A 163 13.54 -9.93 -14.38
N LYS A 164 14.02 -9.88 -15.63
CA LYS A 164 15.38 -10.31 -15.99
C LYS A 164 16.19 -9.07 -16.40
N LYS A 165 17.21 -8.73 -15.60
CA LYS A 165 18.15 -7.65 -15.91
C LYS A 165 19.54 -8.04 -15.46
N GLY A 166 20.48 -8.06 -16.41
CA GLY A 166 21.88 -8.42 -16.13
C GLY A 166 22.09 -9.90 -15.86
N VAL A 167 23.30 -10.21 -15.38
CA VAL A 167 23.72 -11.56 -15.03
C VAL A 167 23.22 -11.94 -13.65
N GLN A 168 22.71 -13.16 -13.49
CA GLN A 168 22.43 -13.74 -12.19
C GLN A 168 23.65 -14.56 -11.76
N MET A 169 24.36 -14.11 -10.72
CA MET A 169 25.52 -14.81 -10.19
C MET A 169 25.05 -15.84 -9.17
N VAL A 170 25.35 -17.10 -9.44
CA VAL A 170 25.12 -18.21 -8.50
C VAL A 170 26.47 -18.61 -7.95
N ALA A 171 26.65 -18.49 -6.62
CA ALA A 171 27.84 -18.99 -5.95
C ALA A 171 27.61 -20.44 -5.55
N CYS A 172 28.52 -21.33 -5.99
CA CYS A 172 28.57 -22.71 -5.54
C CYS A 172 29.76 -22.85 -4.58
N PRO A 173 29.60 -23.37 -3.34
CA PRO A 173 30.69 -23.60 -2.41
C PRO A 173 31.62 -24.74 -2.90
#